data_6e082ea191a15e16d105066294a49e77
#
_entry.id   6e082ea191a15e16d105066294a49e77
#
_cell.length_a   1.000
_cell.length_b   1.000
_cell.length_c   1.000
_cell.angle_alpha   90.00
_cell.angle_beta   90.00
_cell.angle_gamma   90.00
#
_symmetry.space_group_name_H-M   'P 1'
#
loop_
_entity.id
_entity.type
_entity.pdbx_description
1 polymer ?
#
loop_
_entity_poly.entity_id
_entity_poly.type
_entity_poly.pdbx_seq_one_letter_code
_entity_poly.pdbx_strand_id
1 'polypeptide(L)'
;LQYGLNVATERGRNYDKYIAGMQTTVQHLKEAFPQAAILIVSVGDRDYKTEEGELRTMPGIKNLVRYQQNLAADEAVAFWNMFEAMGGEGSMADMVHAKPSLANYDYTHINFRGGKHLAGLLYESLIYGKEQYDRRRAYYEEEP
;
A
#
# COMPACT_ATOMS: atom_id res chain seq x y z
N LEU A 1 8.34 -0.66 4.22
CA LEU A 1 7.99 0.75 4.54
C LEU A 1 6.49 0.97 4.28
N GLN A 2 5.74 1.35 5.31
CA GLN A 2 4.30 1.67 5.19
C GLN A 2 4.04 2.98 5.95
N TYR A 3 3.90 4.09 5.20
CA TYR A 3 3.74 5.45 5.73
C TYR A 3 2.84 6.28 4.83
N GLY A 4 2.32 7.39 5.33
CA GLY A 4 1.70 8.43 4.53
C GLY A 4 0.22 8.66 4.73
N LEU A 5 -0.49 7.80 5.45
CA LEU A 5 -1.94 7.96 5.63
C LEU A 5 -2.31 9.34 6.21
N ASN A 6 -1.47 9.88 7.10
CA ASN A 6 -1.70 11.18 7.74
C ASN A 6 -1.45 12.40 6.84
N VAL A 7 -0.80 12.23 5.67
CA VAL A 7 -0.62 13.33 4.71
C VAL A 7 -1.72 13.39 3.66
N ALA A 8 -2.57 12.36 3.59
CA ALA A 8 -3.72 12.35 2.69
C ALA A 8 -4.76 13.36 3.16
N THR A 9 -5.26 14.17 2.23
CA THR A 9 -6.32 15.16 2.47
C THR A 9 -7.37 15.10 1.37
N GLU A 10 -8.56 15.64 1.64
CA GLU A 10 -9.65 15.71 0.66
C GLU A 10 -9.24 16.45 -0.63
N ARG A 11 -8.33 17.43 -0.52
CA ARG A 11 -7.81 18.22 -1.65
C ARG A 11 -6.41 17.81 -2.09
N GLY A 12 -5.85 16.73 -1.54
CA GLY A 12 -4.49 16.27 -1.80
C GLY A 12 -4.30 15.87 -3.27
N ARG A 13 -3.65 16.74 -4.04
CA ARG A 13 -3.34 16.50 -5.46
C ARG A 13 -1.86 16.34 -5.71
N ASN A 14 -1.03 16.95 -4.88
CA ASN A 14 0.42 16.98 -5.01
C ASN A 14 1.09 16.49 -3.72
N TYR A 15 1.92 15.47 -3.87
CA TYR A 15 2.67 14.85 -2.78
C TYR A 15 4.19 14.90 -3.01
N ASP A 16 4.69 15.74 -3.94
CA ASP A 16 6.10 15.81 -4.32
C ASP A 16 7.03 15.98 -3.12
N LYS A 17 6.69 16.90 -2.19
CA LYS A 17 7.51 17.13 -0.99
C LYS A 17 7.56 15.90 -0.07
N TYR A 18 6.44 15.21 0.09
CA TYR A 18 6.37 13.98 0.89
C TYR A 18 7.17 12.85 0.23
N ILE A 19 7.03 12.70 -1.08
CA ILE A 19 7.73 11.66 -1.87
C ILE A 19 9.24 11.92 -1.88
N ALA A 20 9.68 13.17 -2.01
CA ALA A 20 11.11 13.52 -1.92
C ALA A 20 11.72 13.09 -0.56
N GLY A 21 11.00 13.26 0.55
CA GLY A 21 11.42 12.76 1.86
C GLY A 21 11.47 11.22 1.94
N MET A 22 10.46 10.54 1.36
CA MET A 22 10.47 9.08 1.29
C MET A 22 11.60 8.56 0.40
N GLN A 23 11.88 9.20 -0.73
CA GLN A 23 12.99 8.86 -1.63
C GLN A 23 14.33 8.92 -0.89
N THR A 24 14.58 10.04 -0.20
CA THR A 24 15.78 10.18 0.64
C THR A 24 15.88 9.03 1.67
N THR A 25 14.76 8.66 2.30
CA THR A 25 14.74 7.56 3.26
C THR A 25 15.09 6.22 2.61
N VAL A 26 14.53 5.92 1.43
CA VAL A 26 14.84 4.69 0.68
C VAL A 26 16.32 4.65 0.30
N GLN A 27 16.87 5.77 -0.18
CA GLN A 27 18.29 5.87 -0.55
C GLN A 27 19.21 5.64 0.65
N HIS A 28 18.93 6.26 1.79
CA HIS A 28 19.69 6.02 3.02
C HIS A 28 19.61 4.56 3.49
N LEU A 29 18.44 3.90 3.35
CA LEU A 29 18.32 2.50 3.69
C LEU A 29 19.12 1.60 2.76
N LYS A 30 19.17 1.89 1.47
CA LYS A 30 20.01 1.16 0.51
C LYS A 30 21.50 1.31 0.82
N GLU A 31 21.94 2.50 1.21
CA GLU A 31 23.32 2.77 1.60
C GLU A 31 23.68 2.04 2.90
N ALA A 32 22.82 2.14 3.92
CA ALA A 32 23.08 1.54 5.23
C ALA A 32 22.96 0.02 5.24
N PHE A 33 22.08 -0.54 4.40
CA PHE A 33 21.75 -1.98 4.35
C PHE A 33 21.71 -2.50 2.90
N PRO A 34 22.87 -2.56 2.20
CA PRO A 34 22.92 -2.85 0.76
C PRO A 34 22.41 -4.26 0.39
N GLN A 35 22.30 -5.18 1.35
CA GLN A 35 21.78 -6.53 1.14
C GLN A 35 20.29 -6.67 1.51
N ALA A 36 19.66 -5.61 2.03
CA ALA A 36 18.27 -5.67 2.43
C ALA A 36 17.33 -5.47 1.22
N ALA A 37 16.32 -6.33 1.10
CA ALA A 37 15.22 -6.07 0.21
C ALA A 37 14.30 -5.01 0.83
N ILE A 38 13.86 -4.04 0.02
CA ILE A 38 12.94 -2.98 0.45
C ILE A 38 11.59 -3.20 -0.22
N LEU A 39 10.52 -3.21 0.57
CA LEU A 39 9.14 -3.23 0.12
C LEU A 39 8.45 -1.95 0.58
N ILE A 40 7.89 -1.19 -0.37
CA ILE A 40 6.96 -0.10 -0.09
C ILE A 40 5.55 -0.69 -0.11
N VAL A 41 4.82 -0.53 0.99
CA VAL A 41 3.39 -0.83 1.09
C VAL A 41 2.63 0.48 0.98
N SER A 42 1.71 0.58 0.04
CA SER A 42 0.92 1.81 -0.14
C SER A 42 0.08 2.14 1.09
N VAL A 43 -0.44 3.36 1.15
CA VAL A 43 -1.55 3.64 2.06
C VAL A 43 -2.76 2.79 1.68
N GLY A 44 -3.57 2.46 2.69
CA GLY A 44 -4.87 1.83 2.47
C GLY A 44 -5.97 2.84 2.15
N ASP A 45 -7.20 2.34 2.00
CA ASP A 45 -8.36 3.21 1.90
C ASP A 45 -8.59 3.97 3.21
N ARG A 46 -9.16 5.15 3.08
CA ARG A 46 -9.61 6.02 4.15
C ARG A 46 -10.81 6.80 3.67
N ASP A 47 -11.89 6.77 4.43
CA ASP A 47 -13.08 7.52 4.08
C ASP A 47 -13.11 8.89 4.76
N TYR A 48 -13.86 9.79 4.15
CA TYR A 48 -14.25 11.06 4.71
C TYR A 48 -15.76 11.26 4.53
N LYS A 49 -16.33 12.13 5.32
CA LYS A 49 -17.74 12.48 5.23
C LYS A 49 -17.91 13.70 4.35
N THR A 50 -18.69 13.58 3.27
CA THR A 50 -19.02 14.70 2.38
C THR A 50 -19.93 15.70 3.07
N GLU A 51 -20.14 16.89 2.46
CA GLU A 51 -21.07 17.90 2.96
C GLU A 51 -22.51 17.37 3.04
N GLU A 52 -22.89 16.45 2.16
CA GLU A 52 -24.20 15.75 2.15
C GLU A 52 -24.27 14.63 3.18
N GLY A 53 -23.18 14.34 3.88
CA GLY A 53 -23.11 13.34 4.93
C GLY A 53 -22.79 11.92 4.44
N GLU A 54 -22.47 11.74 3.16
CA GLU A 54 -22.08 10.45 2.60
C GLU A 54 -20.62 10.11 2.96
N LEU A 55 -20.35 8.83 3.16
CA LEU A 55 -18.98 8.31 3.31
C LEU A 55 -18.42 7.97 1.92
N ARG A 56 -17.24 8.47 1.63
CA ARG A 56 -16.53 8.20 0.38
C ARG A 56 -15.03 8.10 0.63
N THR A 57 -14.36 7.30 -0.18
CA THR A 57 -12.88 7.29 -0.22
C THR A 57 -12.35 8.70 -0.37
N MET A 58 -11.42 9.08 0.50
CA MET A 58 -10.78 10.40 0.45
C MET A 58 -10.02 10.58 -0.88
N PRO A 59 -10.32 11.62 -1.68
CA PRO A 59 -9.76 11.79 -3.03
C PRO A 59 -8.23 11.77 -3.09
N GLY A 60 -7.57 12.28 -2.05
CA GLY A 60 -6.11 12.29 -1.96
C GLY A 60 -5.46 10.91 -1.84
N ILE A 61 -6.19 9.87 -1.41
CA ILE A 61 -5.67 8.51 -1.25
C ILE A 61 -5.21 7.93 -2.60
N LYS A 62 -6.04 7.95 -3.62
CA LYS A 62 -5.70 7.39 -4.95
C LYS A 62 -4.48 8.08 -5.56
N ASN A 63 -4.37 9.39 -5.38
CA ASN A 63 -3.18 10.11 -5.81
C ASN A 63 -1.94 9.68 -5.03
N LEU A 64 -2.03 9.57 -3.71
CA LEU A 64 -0.90 9.18 -2.87
C LEU A 64 -0.41 7.77 -3.19
N VAL A 65 -1.33 6.81 -3.41
CA VAL A 65 -0.98 5.45 -3.85
C VAL A 65 -0.16 5.48 -5.14
N ARG A 66 -0.59 6.28 -6.14
CA ARG A 66 0.14 6.43 -7.41
C ARG A 66 1.52 7.04 -7.22
N TYR A 67 1.66 8.05 -6.37
CA TYR A 67 2.94 8.64 -6.02
C TYR A 67 3.89 7.64 -5.34
N GLN A 68 3.38 6.81 -4.43
CA GLN A 68 4.15 5.76 -3.78
C GLN A 68 4.57 4.64 -4.74
N GLN A 69 3.71 4.29 -5.69
CA GLN A 69 4.01 3.31 -6.73
C GLN A 69 5.12 3.82 -7.67
N ASN A 70 5.03 5.08 -8.11
CA ASN A 70 6.06 5.69 -8.95
C ASN A 70 7.40 5.75 -8.22
N LEU A 71 7.41 6.17 -6.94
CA LEU A 71 8.62 6.15 -6.11
C LEU A 71 9.26 4.75 -6.06
N ALA A 72 8.45 3.70 -5.86
CA ALA A 72 8.98 2.34 -5.83
C ALA A 72 9.61 1.93 -7.16
N ALA A 73 9.01 2.32 -8.29
CA ALA A 73 9.56 2.10 -9.62
C ALA A 73 10.86 2.88 -9.84
N ASP A 74 10.88 4.17 -9.53
CA ASP A 74 12.05 5.05 -9.69
C ASP A 74 13.24 4.57 -8.86
N GLU A 75 12.97 4.07 -7.65
CA GLU A 75 13.98 3.53 -6.74
C GLU A 75 14.27 2.03 -6.96
N ALA A 76 13.63 1.38 -7.93
CA ALA A 76 13.77 -0.06 -8.21
C ALA A 76 13.62 -0.92 -6.93
N VAL A 77 12.59 -0.65 -6.13
CA VAL A 77 12.21 -1.43 -4.94
C VAL A 77 10.84 -2.08 -5.13
N ALA A 78 10.54 -3.09 -4.32
CA ALA A 78 9.25 -3.77 -4.40
C ALA A 78 8.10 -2.86 -3.94
N PHE A 79 6.92 -3.05 -4.54
CA PHE A 79 5.69 -2.34 -4.19
C PHE A 79 4.54 -3.32 -3.96
N TRP A 80 3.77 -3.10 -2.89
CA TRP A 80 2.51 -3.79 -2.66
C TRP A 80 1.38 -2.78 -2.47
N ASN A 81 0.35 -2.90 -3.31
CA ASN A 81 -0.78 -1.98 -3.30
C ASN A 81 -1.81 -2.42 -2.24
N MET A 82 -1.68 -1.90 -1.02
CA MET A 82 -2.61 -2.20 0.08
C MET A 82 -4.02 -1.64 -0.20
N PHE A 83 -4.14 -0.51 -0.91
CA PHE A 83 -5.43 0.05 -1.29
C PHE A 83 -6.25 -0.94 -2.13
N GLU A 84 -5.64 -1.52 -3.16
CA GLU A 84 -6.29 -2.54 -4.00
C GLU A 84 -6.53 -3.84 -3.23
N ALA A 85 -5.59 -4.25 -2.37
CA ALA A 85 -5.75 -5.44 -1.54
C ALA A 85 -6.90 -5.31 -0.54
N MET A 86 -7.23 -4.10 -0.09
CA MET A 86 -8.42 -3.82 0.74
C MET A 86 -9.73 -3.94 -0.04
N GLY A 87 -9.68 -3.82 -1.38
CA GLY A 87 -10.85 -3.78 -2.26
C GLY A 87 -11.01 -2.49 -3.05
N GLY A 88 -10.07 -1.55 -2.92
CA GLY A 88 -10.08 -0.28 -3.63
C GLY A 88 -11.02 0.75 -3.01
N GLU A 89 -11.67 1.53 -3.87
CA GLU A 89 -12.57 2.62 -3.46
C GLU A 89 -13.79 2.10 -2.67
N GLY A 90 -14.02 2.68 -1.49
CA GLY A 90 -15.11 2.31 -0.58
C GLY A 90 -14.78 1.12 0.33
N SER A 91 -13.63 0.50 0.18
CA SER A 91 -13.26 -0.70 0.95
C SER A 91 -13.14 -0.43 2.45
N MET A 92 -12.83 0.78 2.87
CA MET A 92 -12.81 1.13 4.29
C MET A 92 -14.20 1.01 4.91
N ALA A 93 -15.23 1.52 4.26
CA ALA A 93 -16.62 1.36 4.72
C ALA A 93 -17.02 -0.12 4.77
N ASP A 94 -16.68 -0.91 3.75
CA ASP A 94 -16.96 -2.34 3.72
C ASP A 94 -16.26 -3.07 4.87
N MET A 95 -15.00 -2.75 5.17
CA MET A 95 -14.27 -3.31 6.31
C MET A 95 -14.85 -2.93 7.66
N VAL A 96 -15.36 -1.71 7.82
CA VAL A 96 -16.06 -1.27 9.05
C VAL A 96 -17.34 -2.07 9.25
N HIS A 97 -18.12 -2.28 8.18
CA HIS A 97 -19.42 -2.95 8.24
C HIS A 97 -19.34 -4.48 8.11
N ALA A 98 -18.17 -5.04 7.86
CA ALA A 98 -17.95 -6.48 7.85
C ALA A 98 -18.37 -7.15 9.17
N LYS A 99 -18.70 -8.42 9.13
CA LYS A 99 -19.10 -9.20 10.33
C LYS A 99 -18.22 -10.44 10.46
N PRO A 100 -17.26 -10.46 11.38
CA PRO A 100 -16.90 -9.38 12.31
C PRO A 100 -16.19 -8.20 11.63
N SER A 101 -16.30 -7.00 12.22
CA SER A 101 -15.67 -5.78 11.69
C SER A 101 -14.14 -5.94 11.56
N LEU A 102 -13.59 -5.42 10.46
CA LEU A 102 -12.17 -5.43 10.12
C LEU A 102 -11.51 -4.04 10.31
N ALA A 103 -12.31 -2.99 10.50
CA ALA A 103 -11.83 -1.64 10.72
C ALA A 103 -12.60 -0.94 11.84
N ASN A 104 -12.09 0.20 12.30
CA ASN A 104 -12.72 1.01 13.33
C ASN A 104 -13.77 1.95 12.72
N TYR A 105 -14.74 2.38 13.53
CA TYR A 105 -15.77 3.33 13.12
C TYR A 105 -15.27 4.77 12.86
N ASP A 106 -13.96 4.98 12.92
CA ASP A 106 -13.33 6.23 12.48
C ASP A 106 -13.07 6.25 10.95
N TYR A 107 -13.37 5.15 10.26
CA TYR A 107 -13.21 4.99 8.81
C TYR A 107 -11.78 5.32 8.31
N THR A 108 -10.81 5.09 9.17
CA THR A 108 -9.39 5.42 8.91
C THR A 108 -8.47 4.27 9.30
N HIS A 109 -8.72 3.65 10.45
CA HIS A 109 -7.82 2.66 11.03
C HIS A 109 -8.42 1.25 10.97
N ILE A 110 -7.65 0.33 10.39
CA ILE A 110 -7.95 -1.11 10.48
C ILE A 110 -7.77 -1.57 11.93
N ASN A 111 -8.58 -2.53 12.36
CA ASN A 111 -8.41 -3.18 13.65
C ASN A 111 -7.49 -4.41 13.52
N PHE A 112 -7.27 -5.12 14.63
CA PHE A 112 -6.38 -6.29 14.64
C PHE A 112 -6.84 -7.40 13.66
N ARG A 113 -8.15 -7.61 13.50
CA ARG A 113 -8.68 -8.60 12.54
C ARG A 113 -8.44 -8.17 11.09
N GLY A 114 -8.62 -6.88 10.79
CA GLY A 114 -8.29 -6.31 9.49
C GLY A 114 -6.79 -6.42 9.19
N GLY A 115 -5.95 -6.13 10.17
CA GLY A 115 -4.50 -6.31 10.06
C GLY A 115 -4.13 -7.77 9.75
N LYS A 116 -4.74 -8.74 10.44
CA LYS A 116 -4.53 -10.17 10.15
C LYS A 116 -4.99 -10.56 8.74
N HIS A 117 -6.13 -10.03 8.29
CA HIS A 117 -6.64 -10.27 6.95
C HIS A 117 -5.66 -9.74 5.87
N LEU A 118 -5.24 -8.48 6.00
CA LEU A 118 -4.30 -7.86 5.05
C LEU A 118 -2.91 -8.52 5.08
N ALA A 119 -2.45 -8.94 6.25
CA ALA A 119 -1.21 -9.71 6.36
C ALA A 119 -1.28 -11.05 5.61
N GLY A 120 -2.45 -11.71 5.63
CA GLY A 120 -2.70 -12.91 4.82
C GLY A 120 -2.58 -12.63 3.32
N LEU A 121 -3.23 -11.57 2.83
CA LEU A 121 -3.15 -11.16 1.42
C LEU A 121 -1.74 -10.78 0.98
N LEU A 122 -0.99 -10.08 1.84
CA LEU A 122 0.42 -9.79 1.57
C LEU A 122 1.24 -11.07 1.49
N TYR A 123 1.06 -12.00 2.43
CA TYR A 123 1.75 -13.28 2.43
C TYR A 123 1.47 -14.07 1.14
N GLU A 124 0.21 -14.19 0.73
CA GLU A 124 -0.19 -14.85 -0.53
C GLU A 124 0.48 -14.19 -1.74
N SER A 125 0.53 -12.85 -1.77
CA SER A 125 1.21 -12.10 -2.84
C SER A 125 2.71 -12.41 -2.90
N LEU A 126 3.37 -12.55 -1.74
CA LEU A 126 4.80 -12.88 -1.66
C LEU A 126 5.06 -14.32 -2.12
N ILE A 127 4.23 -15.27 -1.70
CA ILE A 127 4.34 -16.69 -2.14
C ILE A 127 4.14 -16.79 -3.65
N TYR A 128 3.09 -16.17 -4.18
CA TYR A 128 2.86 -16.13 -5.63
C TYR A 128 4.05 -15.53 -6.40
N GLY A 129 4.57 -14.40 -5.92
CA GLY A 129 5.73 -13.74 -6.52
C GLY A 129 6.97 -14.65 -6.52
N LYS A 130 7.21 -15.37 -5.42
CA LYS A 130 8.29 -16.36 -5.32
C LYS A 130 8.11 -17.49 -6.34
N GLU A 131 6.92 -18.07 -6.43
CA GLU A 131 6.65 -19.15 -7.39
C GLU A 131 6.88 -18.69 -8.85
N GLN A 132 6.46 -17.45 -9.20
CA GLN A 132 6.72 -16.90 -10.53
C GLN A 132 8.22 -16.67 -10.78
N TYR A 133 8.97 -16.25 -9.75
CA TYR A 133 10.42 -16.11 -9.84
C TYR A 133 11.09 -17.48 -10.06
N ASP A 134 10.74 -18.49 -9.27
CA ASP A 134 11.33 -19.84 -9.35
C ASP A 134 11.06 -20.46 -10.73
N ARG A 135 9.84 -20.31 -11.27
CA ARG A 135 9.49 -20.79 -12.62
C ARG A 135 10.33 -20.13 -13.71
N ARG A 136 10.48 -18.80 -13.63
CA ARG A 136 11.31 -18.07 -14.61
C ARG A 136 12.77 -18.46 -14.51
N ARG A 137 13.29 -18.59 -13.31
CA ARG A 137 14.66 -19.01 -13.08
C ARG A 137 14.93 -20.40 -13.66
N ALA A 138 14.06 -21.38 -13.40
CA ALA A 138 14.17 -22.73 -13.95
C ALA A 138 14.18 -22.72 -15.49
N TYR A 139 13.30 -21.91 -16.11
CA TYR A 139 13.26 -21.77 -17.57
C TYR A 139 14.59 -21.27 -18.16
N TYR A 140 15.24 -20.28 -17.56
CA TYR A 140 16.52 -19.75 -18.06
C TYR A 140 17.73 -20.61 -17.69
N GLU A 141 17.65 -21.46 -16.67
CA GLU A 141 18.71 -22.43 -16.34
C GLU A 141 18.67 -23.68 -17.22
N GLU A 142 17.54 -23.97 -17.91
CA GLU A 142 17.37 -25.10 -18.83
C GLU A 142 17.71 -24.73 -20.30
N GLU A 143 17.87 -23.45 -20.65
CA GLU A 143 18.35 -23.03 -21.97
C GLU A 143 19.90 -23.13 -22.01
N PRO A 144 20.49 -23.97 -22.90
CA PRO A 144 21.93 -24.14 -23.02
C PRO A 144 22.63 -22.93 -23.65
#